data_48722487d996d1cb8fcaecc27818502b
#
_entry.id   48722487d996d1cb8fcaecc27818502b
#
_cell.length_a   1.000
_cell.length_b   1.000
_cell.length_c   1.000
_cell.angle_alpha   90.00
_cell.angle_beta   90.00
_cell.angle_gamma   90.00
#
_symmetry.space_group_name_H-M   'P 1'
#
loop_
_entity.id
_entity.type
_entity.pdbx_description
1 polymer ?
#
loop_
_entity_poly.entity_id
_entity_poly.type
_entity_poly.pdbx_seq_one_letter_code
_entity_poly.pdbx_strand_id
1 'polypeptide(L)'
;MRPITKPPIRSRCFWVSSTKNLADDVEKHDYHLTTGNLCTKYLMEMLTRYGHAETAYRIATQTTYPSWGYMLQNGATTLWERWEYATGDEMNSHNHPMMGSIDSWFYKYLLGIVPDAEHPGFDRFTIHPYVVDDLEFAEGEFNSVKGMIRSGWSKKNGVLS
;
A
#
# COMPACT_ATOMS: atom_id res chain seq x y z
N MET A 1 3.69 19.44 -16.39
CA MET A 1 4.20 18.12 -15.94
C MET A 1 4.23 17.20 -17.15
N ARG A 2 5.33 16.53 -17.44
CA ARG A 2 5.39 15.60 -18.57
C ARG A 2 4.59 14.35 -18.22
N PRO A 3 3.86 13.73 -19.17
CA PRO A 3 3.15 12.49 -18.95
C PRO A 3 4.16 11.43 -18.45
N ILE A 4 3.74 10.60 -17.50
CA ILE A 4 4.50 9.43 -17.09
C ILE A 4 4.41 8.44 -18.26
N THR A 5 5.23 8.69 -19.28
CA THR A 5 5.39 7.74 -20.39
C THR A 5 5.90 6.42 -19.83
N LYS A 6 5.33 5.31 -20.30
CA LYS A 6 5.86 3.98 -19.97
C LYS A 6 7.37 4.01 -20.18
N PRO A 7 8.18 3.64 -19.19
CA PRO A 7 9.63 3.70 -19.33
C PRO A 7 10.09 2.86 -20.52
N PRO A 8 11.15 3.26 -21.22
CA PRO A 8 11.69 2.50 -22.33
C PRO A 8 12.06 1.06 -21.90
N ILE A 9 12.01 0.11 -22.83
CA ILE A 9 12.16 -1.34 -22.56
C ILE A 9 13.37 -1.67 -21.67
N ARG A 10 14.51 -0.99 -21.83
CA ARG A 10 15.70 -1.18 -20.99
C ARG A 10 15.47 -0.77 -19.51
N SER A 11 14.69 0.27 -19.27
CA SER A 11 14.35 0.67 -17.91
C SER A 11 13.30 -0.26 -17.28
N ARG A 12 12.43 -0.89 -18.07
CA ARG A 12 11.49 -1.91 -17.57
C ARG A 12 12.22 -3.13 -16.97
N CYS A 13 13.24 -3.65 -17.65
CA CYS A 13 14.04 -4.76 -17.10
C CYS A 13 14.75 -4.37 -15.81
N PHE A 14 15.27 -3.16 -15.72
CA PHE A 14 15.90 -2.66 -14.49
C PHE A 14 14.91 -2.60 -13.32
N TRP A 15 13.73 -2.01 -13.52
CA TRP A 15 12.73 -1.89 -12.47
C TRP A 15 12.16 -3.25 -12.04
N VAL A 16 11.91 -4.16 -12.97
CA VAL A 16 11.46 -5.53 -12.66
C VAL A 16 12.50 -6.29 -11.85
N SER A 17 13.78 -6.21 -12.21
CA SER A 17 14.85 -6.85 -11.45
C SER A 17 15.02 -6.24 -10.07
N SER A 18 14.96 -4.90 -9.96
CA SER A 18 15.10 -4.19 -8.68
C SER A 18 13.94 -4.50 -7.74
N THR A 19 12.69 -4.57 -8.24
CA THR A 19 11.53 -4.91 -7.41
C THR A 19 11.49 -6.37 -7.02
N LYS A 20 12.04 -7.26 -7.85
CA LYS A 20 12.25 -8.66 -7.44
C LYS A 20 13.21 -8.74 -6.25
N ASN A 21 14.35 -8.06 -6.31
CA ASN A 21 15.29 -8.01 -5.19
C ASN A 21 14.64 -7.44 -3.92
N LEU A 22 13.77 -6.44 -4.08
CA LEU A 22 13.01 -5.85 -2.99
C LEU A 22 12.02 -6.85 -2.37
N ALA A 23 11.30 -7.61 -3.20
CA ALA A 23 10.41 -8.66 -2.73
C ALA A 23 11.17 -9.78 -2.02
N ASP A 24 12.29 -10.24 -2.62
CA ASP A 24 13.17 -11.25 -2.04
C ASP A 24 13.74 -10.80 -0.67
N ASP A 25 14.03 -9.50 -0.51
CA ASP A 25 14.49 -8.93 0.76
C ASP A 25 13.38 -8.94 1.82
N VAL A 26 12.17 -8.53 1.46
CA VAL A 26 11.00 -8.60 2.33
C VAL A 26 10.71 -10.03 2.77
N GLU A 27 10.79 -11.00 1.86
CA GLU A 27 10.60 -12.42 2.18
C GLU A 27 11.65 -12.94 3.17
N LYS A 28 12.92 -12.55 3.02
CA LYS A 28 14.00 -12.90 3.96
C LYS A 28 13.79 -12.34 5.36
N HIS A 29 13.04 -11.26 5.48
CA HIS A 29 12.67 -10.65 6.75
C HIS A 29 11.26 -11.07 7.23
N ASP A 30 10.77 -12.24 6.79
CA ASP A 30 9.48 -12.78 7.16
C ASP A 30 8.33 -11.79 6.93
N TYR A 31 8.36 -11.07 5.81
CA TYR A 31 7.40 -10.02 5.42
C TYR A 31 7.28 -8.86 6.40
N HIS A 32 8.37 -8.57 7.12
CA HIS A 32 8.45 -7.38 7.96
C HIS A 32 9.13 -6.22 7.24
N LEU A 33 8.76 -5.02 7.68
CA LEU A 33 9.30 -3.78 7.15
C LEU A 33 10.73 -3.54 7.68
N THR A 34 11.65 -3.30 6.75
CA THR A 34 13.00 -2.80 7.05
C THR A 34 13.12 -1.30 6.78
N THR A 35 12.00 -0.67 6.37
CA THR A 35 11.92 0.74 6.03
C THR A 35 11.28 1.55 7.15
N GLY A 36 11.77 2.78 7.34
CA GLY A 36 11.15 3.77 8.20
C GLY A 36 10.06 4.58 7.46
N ASN A 37 9.60 5.64 8.10
CA ASN A 37 8.46 6.45 7.66
C ASN A 37 8.60 7.05 6.24
N LEU A 38 9.81 7.41 5.81
CA LEU A 38 10.02 8.02 4.49
C LEU A 38 9.87 7.04 3.33
N CYS A 39 10.33 5.79 3.49
CA CYS A 39 10.42 4.83 2.40
C CYS A 39 9.23 3.86 2.31
N THR A 40 8.51 3.66 3.41
CA THR A 40 7.43 2.67 3.52
C THR A 40 6.34 2.86 2.45
N LYS A 41 5.95 4.09 2.15
CA LYS A 41 4.94 4.36 1.11
C LYS A 41 5.40 3.92 -0.29
N TYR A 42 6.68 4.07 -0.59
CA TYR A 42 7.24 3.68 -1.88
C TYR A 42 7.40 2.16 -1.99
N LEU A 43 7.75 1.51 -0.88
CA LEU A 43 7.85 0.04 -0.81
C LEU A 43 6.54 -0.61 -1.24
N MET A 44 5.43 -0.28 -0.58
CA MET A 44 4.11 -0.84 -0.85
C MET A 44 3.66 -0.61 -2.28
N GLU A 45 3.84 0.61 -2.77
CA GLU A 45 3.47 1.01 -4.12
C GLU A 45 4.31 0.27 -5.17
N MET A 46 5.63 0.20 -5.00
CA MET A 46 6.53 -0.43 -5.97
C MET A 46 6.33 -1.94 -6.03
N LEU A 47 6.21 -2.61 -4.89
CA LEU A 47 5.88 -4.03 -4.86
C LEU A 47 4.62 -4.33 -5.69
N THR A 48 3.54 -3.62 -5.42
CA THR A 48 2.25 -3.88 -6.08
C THR A 48 2.31 -3.59 -7.58
N ARG A 49 2.85 -2.44 -7.98
CA ARG A 49 2.94 -2.03 -9.40
C ARG A 49 3.77 -2.96 -10.26
N TYR A 50 4.71 -3.69 -9.68
CA TYR A 50 5.60 -4.60 -10.39
C TYR A 50 5.30 -6.08 -10.15
N GLY A 51 4.09 -6.40 -9.69
CA GLY A 51 3.57 -7.76 -9.66
C GLY A 51 3.76 -8.50 -8.34
N HIS A 52 4.14 -7.82 -7.26
CA HIS A 52 4.33 -8.37 -5.92
C HIS A 52 3.22 -7.91 -4.95
N ALA A 53 1.96 -7.89 -5.41
CA ALA A 53 0.82 -7.45 -4.60
C ALA A 53 0.61 -8.33 -3.35
N GLU A 54 0.82 -9.64 -3.48
CA GLU A 54 0.76 -10.59 -2.36
C GLU A 54 1.80 -10.26 -1.28
N THR A 55 3.04 -9.96 -1.69
CA THR A 55 4.11 -9.54 -0.77
C THR A 55 3.71 -8.26 -0.04
N ALA A 56 3.18 -7.27 -0.75
CA ALA A 56 2.69 -6.04 -0.15
C ALA A 56 1.52 -6.30 0.83
N TYR A 57 0.59 -7.16 0.48
CA TYR A 57 -0.53 -7.53 1.36
C TYR A 57 -0.04 -8.23 2.63
N ARG A 58 0.90 -9.16 2.53
CA ARG A 58 1.50 -9.84 3.68
C ARG A 58 2.23 -8.87 4.62
N ILE A 59 2.90 -7.84 4.09
CA ILE A 59 3.45 -6.74 4.92
C ILE A 59 2.31 -6.02 5.65
N ALA A 60 1.24 -5.66 4.95
CA ALA A 60 0.12 -4.90 5.51
C ALA A 60 -0.62 -5.63 6.64
N THR A 61 -0.64 -6.97 6.59
CA THR A 61 -1.33 -7.83 7.55
C THR A 61 -0.44 -8.37 8.68
N GLN A 62 0.84 -8.00 8.72
CA GLN A 62 1.72 -8.35 9.83
C GLN A 62 1.22 -7.80 11.15
N THR A 63 1.39 -8.60 12.23
CA THR A 63 0.97 -8.21 13.58
C THR A 63 2.12 -8.13 14.56
N THR A 64 3.29 -8.66 14.20
CA THR A 64 4.52 -8.59 15.00
C THR A 64 5.39 -7.41 14.57
N TYR A 65 6.33 -7.00 15.41
CA TYR A 65 7.23 -5.87 15.14
C TYR A 65 8.21 -6.17 13.99
N PRO A 66 8.45 -5.20 13.10
CA PRO A 66 7.77 -3.91 12.92
C PRO A 66 6.57 -4.01 11.97
N SER A 67 5.40 -3.51 12.37
CA SER A 67 4.20 -3.51 11.54
C SER A 67 3.11 -2.55 12.06
N TRP A 68 2.12 -2.25 11.23
CA TRP A 68 0.91 -1.54 11.67
C TRP A 68 0.10 -2.36 12.68
N GLY A 69 0.02 -3.68 12.49
CA GLY A 69 -0.65 -4.57 13.43
C GLY A 69 0.02 -4.56 14.81
N TYR A 70 1.35 -4.46 14.87
CA TYR A 70 2.07 -4.27 16.13
C TYR A 70 1.67 -2.96 16.84
N MET A 71 1.53 -1.85 16.11
CA MET A 71 1.02 -0.61 16.69
C MET A 71 -0.36 -0.81 17.31
N LEU A 72 -1.28 -1.46 16.58
CA LEU A 72 -2.64 -1.75 17.05
C LEU A 72 -2.65 -2.63 18.30
N GLN A 73 -1.84 -3.68 18.34
CA GLN A 73 -1.71 -4.57 19.50
C GLN A 73 -1.18 -3.85 20.75
N ASN A 74 -0.39 -2.80 20.56
CA ASN A 74 0.09 -1.95 21.65
C ASN A 74 -0.82 -0.74 21.94
N GLY A 75 -2.08 -0.78 21.48
CA GLY A 75 -3.11 0.21 21.83
C GLY A 75 -3.02 1.51 21.04
N ALA A 76 -2.39 1.51 19.87
CA ALA A 76 -2.34 2.70 19.01
C ALA A 76 -3.76 3.13 18.59
N THR A 77 -4.10 4.38 18.86
CA THR A 77 -5.33 5.05 18.38
C THR A 77 -5.03 6.00 17.21
N THR A 78 -3.78 6.26 16.97
CA THR A 78 -3.23 7.09 15.91
C THR A 78 -1.96 6.42 15.38
N LEU A 79 -1.49 6.83 14.20
CA LEU A 79 -0.24 6.31 13.63
C LEU A 79 0.96 6.91 14.34
N TRP A 80 1.94 6.05 14.64
CA TRP A 80 3.19 6.48 15.26
C TRP A 80 4.20 6.93 14.20
N GLU A 81 5.16 7.75 14.64
CA GLU A 81 6.27 8.19 13.80
C GLU A 81 7.30 7.09 13.57
N ARG A 82 7.43 6.18 14.53
CA ARG A 82 8.38 5.06 14.54
C ARG A 82 7.64 3.76 14.73
N TRP A 83 8.27 2.65 14.34
CA TRP A 83 7.70 1.33 14.55
C TRP A 83 7.75 0.87 16.00
N GLU A 84 8.74 1.34 16.75
CA GLU A 84 8.94 0.98 18.15
C GLU A 84 7.85 1.57 19.04
N TYR A 85 7.40 0.78 19.99
CA TYR A 85 6.61 1.30 21.11
C TYR A 85 7.55 1.95 22.12
N ALA A 86 7.57 3.24 22.16
CA ALA A 86 8.33 4.04 23.11
C ALA A 86 7.44 5.10 23.73
N THR A 87 7.76 5.53 24.94
CA THR A 87 7.06 6.59 25.67
C THR A 87 8.06 7.60 26.21
N GLY A 88 7.59 8.82 26.55
CA GLY A 88 8.46 9.88 27.03
C GLY A 88 9.37 10.42 25.95
N ASP A 89 10.57 10.81 26.35
CA ASP A 89 11.54 11.50 25.48
C ASP A 89 12.12 10.59 24.38
N GLU A 90 11.94 9.29 24.47
CA GLU A 90 12.40 8.32 23.47
C GLU A 90 11.49 8.26 22.23
N MET A 91 10.26 8.74 22.34
CA MET A 91 9.29 8.76 21.26
C MET A 91 9.08 10.18 20.73
N ASN A 92 9.26 10.33 19.40
CA ASN A 92 9.06 11.64 18.78
C ASN A 92 7.57 12.01 18.74
N SER A 93 6.70 11.11 18.20
CA SER A 93 5.26 11.34 18.14
C SER A 93 4.47 10.04 18.02
N HIS A 94 3.36 9.96 18.77
CA HIS A 94 2.32 8.94 18.57
C HIS A 94 1.21 9.40 17.61
N ASN A 95 1.33 10.57 17.01
CA ASN A 95 0.37 11.10 16.04
C ASN A 95 1.13 11.70 14.86
N HIS A 96 1.58 10.84 13.93
CA HIS A 96 2.40 11.24 12.80
C HIS A 96 1.86 10.65 11.49
N PRO A 97 1.64 11.44 10.43
CA PRO A 97 0.91 11.00 9.24
C PRO A 97 1.73 10.11 8.28
N MET A 98 3.05 10.03 8.41
CA MET A 98 3.91 9.40 7.40
C MET A 98 3.60 7.92 7.16
N MET A 99 3.28 7.17 8.23
CA MET A 99 2.89 5.77 8.13
C MET A 99 1.46 5.57 7.59
N GLY A 100 0.67 6.66 7.47
CA GLY A 100 -0.69 6.65 6.92
C GLY A 100 -0.76 6.41 5.41
N SER A 101 0.38 6.31 4.74
CA SER A 101 0.45 5.92 3.34
C SER A 101 -0.20 4.56 3.03
N ILE A 102 -0.42 3.71 4.04
CA ILE A 102 -1.13 2.44 3.91
C ILE A 102 -2.58 2.64 3.48
N ASP A 103 -3.29 3.68 3.95
CA ASP A 103 -4.65 3.99 3.50
C ASP A 103 -4.69 4.28 2.00
N SER A 104 -3.72 5.08 1.51
CA SER A 104 -3.60 5.34 0.08
C SER A 104 -3.36 4.06 -0.72
N TRP A 105 -2.63 3.09 -0.15
CA TRP A 105 -2.40 1.80 -0.78
C TRP A 105 -3.68 0.96 -0.84
N PHE A 106 -4.48 0.91 0.22
CA PHE A 106 -5.79 0.23 0.23
C PHE A 106 -6.70 0.77 -0.87
N TYR A 107 -6.86 2.09 -0.95
CA TYR A 107 -7.71 2.71 -1.96
C TYR A 107 -7.20 2.53 -3.40
N LYS A 108 -5.91 2.73 -3.64
CA LYS A 108 -5.34 2.64 -4.98
C LYS A 108 -5.20 1.21 -5.50
N TYR A 109 -4.94 0.28 -4.61
CA TYR A 109 -4.57 -1.07 -5.03
C TYR A 109 -5.60 -2.12 -4.64
N LEU A 110 -6.05 -2.21 -3.41
CA LEU A 110 -7.08 -3.20 -3.06
C LEU A 110 -8.45 -2.83 -3.63
N LEU A 111 -8.84 -1.56 -3.56
CA LEU A 111 -10.07 -1.05 -4.19
C LEU A 111 -9.86 -0.65 -5.66
N GLY A 112 -8.62 -0.42 -6.07
CA GLY A 112 -8.26 -0.07 -7.43
C GLY A 112 -8.69 1.33 -7.89
N ILE A 113 -9.00 2.25 -6.97
CA ILE A 113 -9.43 3.62 -7.32
C ILE A 113 -8.20 4.46 -7.62
N VAL A 114 -7.86 4.58 -8.90
CA VAL A 114 -6.65 5.30 -9.34
C VAL A 114 -7.02 6.53 -10.16
N PRO A 115 -6.74 7.75 -9.67
CA PRO A 115 -6.96 8.95 -10.45
C PRO A 115 -6.03 9.02 -11.65
N ASP A 116 -6.55 9.55 -12.76
CA ASP A 116 -5.75 9.83 -13.94
C ASP A 116 -4.83 11.04 -13.69
N ALA A 117 -3.52 10.86 -13.85
CA ALA A 117 -2.54 11.91 -13.61
C ALA A 117 -2.64 13.09 -14.63
N GLU A 118 -3.17 12.83 -15.83
CA GLU A 118 -3.35 13.85 -16.87
C GLU A 118 -4.70 14.60 -16.71
N HIS A 119 -5.63 14.02 -15.93
CA HIS A 119 -6.94 14.59 -15.65
C HIS A 119 -7.17 14.65 -14.12
N PRO A 120 -6.49 15.57 -13.42
CA PRO A 120 -6.53 15.67 -11.98
C PRO A 120 -7.93 16.01 -11.45
N GLY A 121 -8.16 15.79 -10.14
CA GLY A 121 -9.44 16.10 -9.50
C GLY A 121 -10.54 15.07 -9.77
N PHE A 122 -10.18 13.86 -10.18
CA PHE A 122 -11.10 12.77 -10.52
C PHE A 122 -12.04 13.08 -11.69
N ASP A 123 -11.63 13.97 -12.61
CA ASP A 123 -12.31 14.10 -13.91
C ASP A 123 -12.28 12.80 -14.69
N ARG A 124 -11.18 12.05 -14.54
CA ARG A 124 -11.03 10.68 -15.00
C ARG A 124 -10.34 9.85 -13.92
N PHE A 125 -10.75 8.59 -13.80
CA PHE A 125 -10.12 7.62 -12.91
C PHE A 125 -10.34 6.21 -13.48
N THR A 126 -9.54 5.27 -13.00
CA THR A 126 -9.67 3.86 -13.34
C THR A 126 -10.06 3.08 -12.10
N ILE A 127 -10.91 2.07 -12.25
CA ILE A 127 -11.14 1.05 -11.22
C ILE A 127 -10.40 -0.21 -11.68
N HIS A 128 -9.34 -0.56 -10.95
CA HIS A 128 -8.52 -1.73 -11.25
C HIS A 128 -7.97 -2.35 -9.96
N PRO A 129 -8.76 -3.13 -9.24
CA PRO A 129 -8.34 -3.76 -7.99
C PRO A 129 -7.30 -4.85 -8.23
N TYR A 130 -6.37 -4.97 -7.30
CA TYR A 130 -5.47 -6.11 -7.18
C TYR A 130 -6.09 -7.10 -6.17
N VAL A 131 -6.60 -8.19 -6.69
CA VAL A 131 -7.20 -9.25 -5.88
C VAL A 131 -6.07 -10.13 -5.33
N VAL A 132 -5.94 -10.17 -4.01
CA VAL A 132 -4.95 -10.99 -3.31
C VAL A 132 -5.60 -12.28 -2.79
N ASP A 133 -4.81 -13.34 -2.64
CA ASP A 133 -5.34 -14.68 -2.37
C ASP A 133 -5.99 -14.80 -0.99
N ASP A 134 -5.41 -14.20 0.03
CA ASP A 134 -5.86 -14.30 1.42
C ASP A 134 -7.01 -13.35 1.79
N LEU A 135 -7.49 -12.53 0.84
CA LEU A 135 -8.60 -11.60 1.06
C LEU A 135 -9.83 -12.07 0.29
N GLU A 136 -10.96 -12.24 0.99
CA GLU A 136 -12.21 -12.70 0.39
C GLU A 136 -13.01 -11.57 -0.27
N PHE A 137 -12.87 -10.35 0.24
CA PHE A 137 -13.54 -9.18 -0.32
C PHE A 137 -12.80 -7.89 0.06
N ALA A 138 -13.00 -6.86 -0.73
CA ALA A 138 -12.70 -5.49 -0.37
C ALA A 138 -13.81 -4.58 -0.88
N GLU A 139 -14.26 -3.65 -0.06
CA GLU A 139 -15.23 -2.64 -0.45
C GLU A 139 -14.90 -1.30 0.19
N GLY A 140 -15.21 -0.22 -0.48
CA GLY A 140 -14.99 1.10 0.07
C GLY A 140 -15.54 2.22 -0.79
N GLU A 141 -15.63 3.38 -0.18
CA GLU A 141 -16.15 4.60 -0.77
C GLU A 141 -15.10 5.71 -0.68
N PHE A 142 -14.96 6.46 -1.75
CA PHE A 142 -14.11 7.64 -1.81
C PHE A 142 -14.93 8.86 -2.23
N ASN A 143 -15.02 9.84 -1.35
CA ASN A 143 -15.73 11.08 -1.65
C ASN A 143 -14.82 12.05 -2.38
N SER A 144 -14.86 12.01 -3.71
CA SER A 144 -14.07 12.90 -4.55
C SER A 144 -14.75 14.28 -4.71
N VAL A 145 -14.00 15.26 -5.23
CA VAL A 145 -14.58 16.57 -5.58
C VAL A 145 -15.62 16.51 -6.70
N LYS A 146 -15.76 15.37 -7.37
CA LYS A 146 -16.76 15.12 -8.44
C LYS A 146 -17.92 14.24 -7.95
N GLY A 147 -17.89 13.79 -6.73
CA GLY A 147 -18.90 12.92 -6.13
C GLY A 147 -18.33 11.64 -5.56
N MET A 148 -19.22 10.81 -5.04
CA MET A 148 -18.90 9.55 -4.41
C MET A 148 -18.47 8.51 -5.45
N ILE A 149 -17.32 7.89 -5.22
CA ILE A 149 -16.83 6.73 -5.97
C ILE A 149 -16.94 5.52 -5.04
N ARG A 150 -17.61 4.47 -5.50
CA ARG A 150 -17.69 3.19 -4.80
C ARG A 150 -16.96 2.13 -5.61
N SER A 151 -16.16 1.34 -4.93
CA SER A 151 -15.49 0.18 -5.52
C SER A 151 -15.55 -0.97 -4.54
N GLY A 152 -15.74 -2.15 -5.07
CA GLY A 152 -15.72 -3.35 -4.26
C GLY A 152 -15.63 -4.60 -5.13
N TRP A 153 -15.10 -5.65 -4.55
CA TRP A 153 -15.08 -6.98 -5.14
C TRP A 153 -15.21 -8.03 -4.04
N SER A 154 -15.69 -9.19 -4.42
CA SER A 154 -15.71 -10.37 -3.55
C SER A 154 -15.30 -11.62 -4.31
N LYS A 155 -14.68 -12.55 -3.59
CA LYS A 155 -14.24 -13.85 -4.11
C LYS A 155 -14.97 -14.95 -3.35
N LYS A 156 -15.80 -15.70 -4.04
CA LYS A 156 -16.55 -16.82 -3.46
C LYS A 156 -16.42 -18.06 -4.34
N ASN A 157 -15.94 -19.17 -3.75
CA ASN A 157 -15.74 -20.44 -4.46
C ASN A 157 -14.91 -20.28 -5.75
N GLY A 158 -13.87 -19.42 -5.74
CA GLY A 158 -13.03 -19.17 -6.89
C GLY A 158 -13.63 -18.24 -7.96
N VAL A 159 -14.84 -17.73 -7.75
CA VAL A 159 -15.48 -16.76 -8.64
C VAL A 159 -15.34 -15.37 -8.07
N LEU A 160 -14.81 -14.46 -8.89
CA LEU A 160 -14.70 -13.04 -8.60
C LEU A 160 -15.93 -12.30 -9.12
N SER A 161 -16.51 -11.45 -8.29
CA SER A 161 -17.66 -10.60 -8.61
C SER A 161 -17.44 -9.16 -8.15
#